data_cd30d0a5174e38979b806d5d98374880
#
_entry.id   cd30d0a5174e38979b806d5d98374880
#
_cell.length_a   1.000
_cell.length_b   1.000
_cell.length_c   1.000
_cell.angle_alpha   90.00
_cell.angle_beta   90.00
_cell.angle_gamma   90.00
#
_symmetry.space_group_name_H-M   'P 1'
#
loop_
_entity.id
_entity.type
_entity.pdbx_description
1 polymer ?
#
loop_
_entity_poly.entity_id
_entity_poly.type
_entity_poly.pdbx_seq_one_letter_code
_entity_poly.pdbx_strand_id
1 'polypeptide(L)'
;MAARPIRPIVPSTRQTSTAAGRESSLTLDRGLALLQAVADADSEAPTISELATAIGASRAAVYRLLVPLQERGLVRRDGSKVRLGLGLLRLAAKVTPQLRLAALPALRELAESVGATAHLTVADGDEAQAIAVIEPSWTTYHVAYRVGTRHSLGRGAAGKAIGLRDETPGWIATTGELQPGASGIAAPVRGVPGLRASVGVITFHELDGDVVGPKVRAAATAVADALR
;
A
#
# COMPACT_ATOMS: atom_id res chain seq x y z
N MET A 1 2.54 -18.28 23.99
CA MET A 1 1.72 -17.54 23.00
C MET A 1 1.51 -18.47 21.82
N ALA A 2 0.27 -18.89 21.57
CA ALA A 2 -0.02 -19.81 20.47
C ALA A 2 0.00 -19.07 19.14
N ALA A 3 0.76 -19.60 18.18
CA ALA A 3 0.82 -19.05 16.82
C ALA A 3 -0.58 -19.03 16.21
N ARG A 4 -0.96 -17.92 15.62
CA ARG A 4 -2.23 -17.75 14.91
C ARG A 4 -2.20 -18.61 13.63
N PRO A 5 -3.20 -19.44 13.35
CA PRO A 5 -3.19 -20.27 12.15
C PRO A 5 -3.24 -19.39 10.88
N ILE A 6 -2.45 -19.75 9.87
CA ILE A 6 -2.46 -19.13 8.55
C ILE A 6 -3.89 -19.23 8.01
N ARG A 7 -4.51 -18.09 7.67
CA ARG A 7 -5.85 -18.08 7.06
C ARG A 7 -5.80 -18.78 5.70
N PRO A 8 -6.69 -19.76 5.44
CA PRO A 8 -6.76 -20.35 4.11
C PRO A 8 -7.14 -19.30 3.08
N ILE A 9 -6.34 -19.16 2.04
CA ILE A 9 -6.66 -18.36 0.87
C ILE A 9 -7.68 -19.17 0.06
N VAL A 10 -8.97 -18.88 0.28
CA VAL A 10 -10.04 -19.49 -0.52
C VAL A 10 -9.96 -18.87 -1.91
N PRO A 11 -9.75 -19.66 -2.99
CA PRO A 11 -9.86 -19.15 -4.34
C PRO A 11 -11.27 -18.59 -4.52
N SER A 12 -11.36 -17.34 -4.97
CA SER A 12 -12.63 -16.64 -5.21
C SER A 12 -13.55 -17.52 -6.07
N THR A 13 -14.66 -17.92 -5.50
CA THR A 13 -15.71 -18.69 -6.21
C THR A 13 -16.21 -17.84 -7.37
N ARG A 14 -16.07 -18.35 -8.58
CA ARG A 14 -16.56 -17.75 -9.84
C ARG A 14 -18.02 -17.38 -9.71
N GLN A 15 -18.30 -16.09 -9.78
CA GLN A 15 -19.57 -15.64 -10.33
C GLN A 15 -19.45 -15.71 -11.85
N THR A 16 -20.30 -16.49 -12.45
CA THR A 16 -20.46 -16.61 -13.91
C THR A 16 -20.93 -15.27 -14.48
N SER A 17 -19.98 -14.52 -15.05
CA SER A 17 -20.26 -13.40 -15.93
C SER A 17 -19.53 -13.66 -17.24
N THR A 18 -20.31 -13.84 -18.29
CA THR A 18 -19.91 -13.95 -19.69
C THR A 18 -19.08 -12.73 -20.12
N ALA A 19 -17.78 -12.90 -20.29
CA ALA A 19 -16.92 -12.14 -21.21
C ALA A 19 -15.51 -12.74 -21.23
N ALA A 20 -15.04 -13.07 -22.44
CA ALA A 20 -13.67 -13.40 -22.87
C ALA A 20 -12.80 -14.10 -21.80
N GLY A 21 -12.67 -15.42 -21.92
CA GLY A 21 -11.88 -16.25 -21.01
C GLY A 21 -10.44 -15.71 -20.91
N ARG A 22 -10.10 -15.11 -19.77
CA ARG A 22 -8.71 -14.95 -19.38
C ARG A 22 -8.17 -16.34 -19.15
N GLU A 23 -7.36 -16.85 -20.06
CA GLU A 23 -6.53 -18.03 -19.83
C GLU A 23 -5.60 -17.72 -18.65
N SER A 24 -5.99 -18.17 -17.48
CA SER A 24 -5.17 -18.07 -16.27
C SER A 24 -4.31 -19.33 -16.17
N SER A 25 -3.01 -19.18 -16.01
CA SER A 25 -2.10 -20.29 -15.77
C SER A 25 -2.22 -20.76 -14.32
N LEU A 26 -2.89 -21.89 -14.09
CA LEU A 26 -3.05 -22.47 -12.76
C LEU A 26 -1.71 -22.64 -12.00
N THR A 27 -0.62 -22.91 -12.73
CA THR A 27 0.73 -23.03 -12.14
C THR A 27 1.23 -21.68 -11.66
N LEU A 28 1.03 -20.62 -12.45
CA LEU A 28 1.39 -19.25 -12.06
C LEU A 28 0.56 -18.78 -10.88
N ASP A 29 -0.75 -18.98 -10.92
CA ASP A 29 -1.67 -18.59 -9.84
C ASP A 29 -1.27 -19.25 -8.51
N ARG A 30 -0.95 -20.54 -8.55
CA ARG A 30 -0.47 -21.26 -7.36
C ARG A 30 0.90 -20.78 -6.88
N GLY A 31 1.79 -20.42 -7.79
CA GLY A 31 3.10 -19.84 -7.46
C GLY A 31 2.97 -18.49 -6.77
N LEU A 32 2.09 -17.63 -7.27
CA LEU A 32 1.78 -16.33 -6.65
C LEU A 32 1.07 -16.51 -5.30
N ALA A 33 0.10 -17.42 -5.19
CA ALA A 33 -0.56 -17.75 -3.93
C ALA A 33 0.44 -18.28 -2.89
N LEU A 34 1.43 -19.09 -3.32
CA LEU A 34 2.51 -19.57 -2.46
C LEU A 34 3.36 -18.41 -1.92
N LEU A 35 3.75 -17.48 -2.80
CA LEU A 35 4.54 -16.31 -2.42
C LEU A 35 3.77 -15.44 -1.41
N GLN A 36 2.47 -15.24 -1.65
CA GLN A 36 1.58 -14.51 -0.74
C GLN A 36 1.46 -15.22 0.61
N ALA A 37 1.27 -16.53 0.63
CA ALA A 37 1.18 -17.30 1.88
C ALA A 37 2.47 -17.21 2.72
N VAL A 38 3.64 -17.12 2.07
CA VAL A 38 4.91 -16.88 2.77
C VAL A 38 4.98 -15.45 3.33
N ALA A 39 4.43 -14.47 2.62
CA ALA A 39 4.41 -13.07 3.06
C ALA A 39 3.43 -12.84 4.22
N ASP A 40 2.29 -13.54 4.21
CA ASP A 40 1.23 -13.40 5.23
C ASP A 40 1.52 -14.20 6.50
N ALA A 41 2.56 -15.04 6.51
CA ALA A 41 2.98 -15.76 7.69
C ALA A 41 3.57 -14.79 8.72
N ASP A 42 3.11 -14.93 9.96
CA ASP A 42 3.60 -14.16 11.11
C ASP A 42 5.12 -14.40 11.37
N SER A 43 5.62 -14.11 12.55
CA SER A 43 7.02 -14.15 12.94
C SER A 43 7.75 -15.49 12.68
N GLU A 44 7.03 -16.61 12.62
CA GLU A 44 7.59 -17.91 12.25
C GLU A 44 7.44 -18.21 10.76
N ALA A 45 8.58 -18.57 10.13
CA ALA A 45 8.56 -18.99 8.73
C ALA A 45 7.73 -20.26 8.55
N PRO A 46 6.77 -20.28 7.60
CA PRO A 46 5.92 -21.43 7.36
C PRO A 46 6.71 -22.61 6.81
N THR A 47 6.28 -23.80 7.18
CA THR A 47 6.79 -25.06 6.64
C THR A 47 6.16 -25.37 5.29
N ILE A 48 6.82 -26.26 4.51
CA ILE A 48 6.26 -26.76 3.23
C ILE A 48 4.88 -27.42 3.43
N SER A 49 4.63 -28.04 4.57
CA SER A 49 3.33 -28.68 4.85
C SER A 49 2.23 -27.64 5.10
N GLU A 50 2.52 -26.58 5.85
CA GLU A 50 1.61 -25.48 6.09
C GLU A 50 1.31 -24.73 4.79
N LEU A 51 2.31 -24.47 3.97
CA LEU A 51 2.14 -23.85 2.66
C LEU A 51 1.28 -24.72 1.72
N ALA A 52 1.50 -26.04 1.70
CA ALA A 52 0.70 -26.98 0.91
C ALA A 52 -0.78 -26.91 1.31
N THR A 53 -1.07 -26.86 2.61
CA THR A 53 -2.42 -26.67 3.14
C THR A 53 -3.00 -25.30 2.76
N ALA A 54 -2.23 -24.23 2.93
CA ALA A 54 -2.67 -22.86 2.67
C ALA A 54 -3.10 -22.62 1.20
N ILE A 55 -2.37 -23.23 0.24
CA ILE A 55 -2.68 -23.07 -1.19
C ILE A 55 -3.49 -24.24 -1.79
N GLY A 56 -3.94 -25.20 -0.98
CA GLY A 56 -4.72 -26.35 -1.45
C GLY A 56 -3.95 -27.23 -2.44
N ALA A 57 -2.64 -27.49 -2.21
CA ALA A 57 -1.78 -28.25 -3.10
C ALA A 57 -1.05 -29.38 -2.36
N SER A 58 -0.48 -30.34 -3.12
CA SER A 58 0.38 -31.36 -2.53
C SER A 58 1.76 -30.76 -2.18
N ARG A 59 2.47 -31.37 -1.21
CA ARG A 59 3.85 -31.01 -0.86
C ARG A 59 4.77 -31.09 -2.07
N ALA A 60 4.59 -32.09 -2.93
CA ALA A 60 5.36 -32.23 -4.16
C ALA A 60 5.11 -31.08 -5.14
N ALA A 61 3.89 -30.56 -5.22
CA ALA A 61 3.58 -29.36 -6.00
C ALA A 61 4.25 -28.11 -5.43
N VAL A 62 4.24 -27.94 -4.11
CA VAL A 62 4.93 -26.83 -3.43
C VAL A 62 6.43 -26.85 -3.74
N TYR A 63 7.09 -28.02 -3.66
CA TYR A 63 8.51 -28.14 -4.04
C TYR A 63 8.78 -27.67 -5.47
N ARG A 64 7.94 -28.07 -6.43
CA ARG A 64 8.10 -27.65 -7.83
C ARG A 64 7.89 -26.13 -8.02
N LEU A 65 6.93 -25.54 -7.30
CA LEU A 65 6.67 -24.10 -7.34
C LEU A 65 7.81 -23.28 -6.70
N LEU A 66 8.44 -23.81 -5.66
CA LEU A 66 9.54 -23.13 -4.98
C LEU A 66 10.80 -23.00 -5.87
N VAL A 67 11.08 -23.94 -6.78
CA VAL A 67 12.27 -23.89 -7.63
C VAL A 67 12.39 -22.56 -8.37
N PRO A 68 11.44 -22.17 -9.25
CA PRO A 68 11.56 -20.91 -9.98
C PRO A 68 11.51 -19.67 -9.11
N LEU A 69 10.84 -19.73 -7.94
CA LEU A 69 10.82 -18.63 -6.99
C LEU A 69 12.17 -18.44 -6.29
N GLN A 70 12.87 -19.54 -5.95
CA GLN A 70 14.20 -19.52 -5.37
C GLN A 70 15.25 -19.04 -6.39
N GLU A 71 15.20 -19.52 -7.63
CA GLU A 71 16.10 -19.09 -8.70
C GLU A 71 16.05 -17.59 -8.96
N ARG A 72 14.87 -16.97 -8.77
CA ARG A 72 14.67 -15.52 -8.88
C ARG A 72 14.94 -14.76 -7.59
N GLY A 73 15.29 -15.45 -6.50
CA GLY A 73 15.54 -14.87 -5.19
C GLY A 73 14.26 -14.30 -4.52
N LEU A 74 13.06 -14.74 -4.96
CA LEU A 74 11.79 -14.26 -4.38
C LEU A 74 11.46 -14.98 -3.08
N VAL A 75 11.93 -16.20 -2.91
CA VAL A 75 11.87 -16.97 -1.66
C VAL A 75 13.23 -17.58 -1.35
N ARG A 76 13.43 -17.88 -0.08
CA ARG A 76 14.57 -18.61 0.46
C ARG A 76 14.06 -19.77 1.29
N ARG A 77 14.66 -20.94 1.14
CA ARG A 77 14.35 -22.12 1.94
C ARG A 77 15.48 -22.41 2.94
N ASP A 78 15.08 -22.75 4.15
CA ASP A 78 15.96 -23.22 5.22
C ASP A 78 15.36 -24.50 5.80
N GLY A 79 15.89 -25.65 5.38
CA GLY A 79 15.30 -26.96 5.67
C GLY A 79 13.87 -27.09 5.14
N SER A 80 12.91 -27.26 6.04
CA SER A 80 11.47 -27.31 5.74
C SER A 80 10.78 -25.96 5.76
N LYS A 81 11.43 -24.91 6.27
CA LYS A 81 10.89 -23.56 6.40
C LYS A 81 11.17 -22.71 5.16
N VAL A 82 10.22 -21.85 4.81
CA VAL A 82 10.30 -20.95 3.65
C VAL A 82 10.15 -19.52 4.11
N ARG A 83 11.01 -18.63 3.61
CA ARG A 83 10.99 -17.18 3.90
C ARG A 83 10.97 -16.39 2.60
N LEU A 84 10.53 -15.14 2.67
CA LEU A 84 10.71 -14.22 1.55
C LEU A 84 12.20 -14.03 1.24
N GLY A 85 12.51 -13.93 -0.04
CA GLY A 85 13.87 -13.72 -0.55
C GLY A 85 14.18 -12.25 -0.77
N LEU A 86 15.47 -11.90 -0.66
CA LEU A 86 15.93 -10.50 -0.81
C LEU A 86 15.77 -9.93 -2.23
N GLY A 87 15.50 -10.79 -3.24
CA GLY A 87 15.16 -10.36 -4.60
C GLY A 87 13.92 -9.48 -4.67
N LEU A 88 13.00 -9.60 -3.69
CA LEU A 88 11.83 -8.75 -3.56
C LEU A 88 12.17 -7.28 -3.30
N LEU A 89 13.24 -7.00 -2.55
CA LEU A 89 13.69 -5.62 -2.29
C LEU A 89 14.09 -4.92 -3.60
N ARG A 90 14.72 -5.66 -4.52
CA ARG A 90 15.10 -5.12 -5.84
C ARG A 90 13.88 -4.78 -6.69
N LEU A 91 12.81 -5.58 -6.62
CA LEU A 91 11.55 -5.30 -7.32
C LEU A 91 10.84 -4.10 -6.68
N ALA A 92 10.70 -4.09 -5.36
CA ALA A 92 10.07 -3.00 -4.61
C ALA A 92 10.78 -1.65 -4.85
N ALA A 93 12.13 -1.64 -4.91
CA ALA A 93 12.90 -0.44 -5.19
C ALA A 93 12.58 0.21 -6.56
N LYS A 94 12.04 -0.55 -7.52
CA LYS A 94 11.60 -0.03 -8.82
C LYS A 94 10.17 0.50 -8.81
N VAL A 95 9.35 0.11 -7.86
CA VAL A 95 7.94 0.54 -7.75
C VAL A 95 7.84 1.96 -7.19
N THR A 96 8.58 2.29 -6.14
CA THR A 96 8.50 3.60 -5.47
C THR A 96 8.74 4.79 -6.41
N PRO A 97 9.75 4.79 -7.32
CA PRO A 97 9.91 5.85 -8.31
C PRO A 97 8.71 5.99 -9.25
N GLN A 98 8.09 4.87 -9.67
CA GLN A 98 6.90 4.90 -10.53
C GLN A 98 5.71 5.53 -9.80
N LEU A 99 5.48 5.18 -8.55
CA LEU A 99 4.44 5.79 -7.72
C LEU A 99 4.65 7.31 -7.59
N ARG A 100 5.89 7.75 -7.36
CA ARG A 100 6.22 9.17 -7.29
C ARG A 100 5.89 9.90 -8.59
N LEU A 101 6.37 9.37 -9.71
CA LEU A 101 6.15 9.98 -11.02
C LEU A 101 4.66 10.10 -11.36
N ALA A 102 3.88 9.06 -11.11
CA ALA A 102 2.44 9.06 -11.35
C ALA A 102 1.69 10.08 -10.45
N ALA A 103 2.15 10.29 -9.22
CA ALA A 103 1.51 11.20 -8.29
C ALA A 103 1.88 12.69 -8.52
N LEU A 104 3.04 13.00 -9.09
CA LEU A 104 3.55 14.37 -9.17
C LEU A 104 2.58 15.40 -9.76
N PRO A 105 1.87 15.16 -10.88
CA PRO A 105 0.94 16.14 -11.44
C PRO A 105 -0.18 16.50 -10.47
N ALA A 106 -0.85 15.49 -9.90
CA ALA A 106 -1.96 15.68 -8.99
C ALA A 106 -1.52 16.34 -7.67
N LEU A 107 -0.35 15.96 -7.13
CA LEU A 107 0.19 16.60 -5.93
C LEU A 107 0.56 18.07 -6.16
N ARG A 108 1.12 18.40 -7.34
CA ARG A 108 1.45 19.79 -7.67
C ARG A 108 0.19 20.64 -7.78
N GLU A 109 -0.81 20.19 -8.51
CA GLU A 109 -2.09 20.87 -8.62
C GLU A 109 -2.76 21.08 -7.24
N LEU A 110 -2.74 20.04 -6.40
CA LEU A 110 -3.29 20.10 -5.05
C LEU A 110 -2.53 21.13 -4.21
N ALA A 111 -1.19 21.08 -4.18
CA ALA A 111 -0.37 22.02 -3.41
C ALA A 111 -0.63 23.47 -3.82
N GLU A 112 -0.61 23.77 -5.13
CA GLU A 112 -0.85 25.12 -5.66
C GLU A 112 -2.28 25.61 -5.36
N SER A 113 -3.28 24.75 -5.49
CA SER A 113 -4.69 25.12 -5.30
C SER A 113 -5.10 25.32 -3.84
N VAL A 114 -4.36 24.71 -2.90
CA VAL A 114 -4.65 24.81 -1.46
C VAL A 114 -3.69 25.75 -0.74
N GLY A 115 -2.47 25.96 -1.26
CA GLY A 115 -1.41 26.69 -0.57
C GLY A 115 -0.81 25.93 0.61
N ALA A 116 -0.82 24.59 0.53
CA ALA A 116 -0.32 23.71 1.59
C ALA A 116 0.57 22.63 1.00
N THR A 117 1.48 22.08 1.81
CA THR A 117 2.36 20.99 1.38
C THR A 117 1.54 19.73 1.08
N ALA A 118 1.52 19.29 -0.18
CA ALA A 118 0.85 18.07 -0.62
C ALA A 118 1.78 16.87 -0.53
N HIS A 119 1.24 15.70 -0.23
CA HIS A 119 2.03 14.48 -0.09
C HIS A 119 1.29 13.22 -0.54
N LEU A 120 2.04 12.23 -1.01
CA LEU A 120 1.60 10.84 -1.16
C LEU A 120 2.27 10.01 -0.06
N THR A 121 1.46 9.30 0.70
CA THR A 121 1.90 8.48 1.83
C THR A 121 1.44 7.04 1.62
N VAL A 122 2.32 6.07 1.83
CA VAL A 122 2.03 4.63 1.70
C VAL A 122 2.11 3.93 3.04
N ALA A 123 1.36 2.86 3.21
CA ALA A 123 1.50 1.98 4.36
C ALA A 123 2.73 1.06 4.18
N ASP A 124 3.55 0.98 5.21
CA ASP A 124 4.68 0.06 5.34
C ASP A 124 4.59 -0.62 6.71
N GLY A 125 4.04 -1.82 6.76
CA GLY A 125 3.64 -2.48 8.01
C GLY A 125 2.57 -1.66 8.75
N ASP A 126 2.87 -1.30 10.00
CA ASP A 126 2.01 -0.49 10.89
C ASP A 126 2.30 1.02 10.81
N GLU A 127 3.19 1.41 9.90
CA GLU A 127 3.58 2.80 9.70
C GLU A 127 3.06 3.35 8.37
N ALA A 128 2.87 4.66 8.34
CA ALA A 128 2.64 5.47 7.15
C ALA A 128 3.94 6.17 6.77
N GLN A 129 4.41 6.01 5.54
CA GLN A 129 5.63 6.63 5.02
C GLN A 129 5.33 7.58 3.89
N ALA A 130 5.77 8.84 4.00
CA ALA A 130 5.70 9.81 2.91
C ALA A 130 6.69 9.43 1.81
N ILE A 131 6.20 9.20 0.58
CA ILE A 131 7.03 8.82 -0.56
C ILE A 131 7.17 9.94 -1.61
N ALA A 132 6.25 10.89 -1.64
CA ALA A 132 6.34 12.12 -2.43
C ALA A 132 5.82 13.29 -1.61
N VAL A 133 6.46 14.44 -1.73
CA VAL A 133 6.09 15.68 -1.05
C VAL A 133 6.31 16.84 -2.04
N ILE A 134 5.32 17.71 -2.17
CA ILE A 134 5.34 18.91 -3.03
C ILE A 134 4.90 20.09 -2.20
N GLU A 135 5.74 21.10 -2.15
CA GLU A 135 5.44 22.40 -1.56
C GLU A 135 4.86 23.33 -2.62
N PRO A 136 3.87 24.19 -2.27
CA PRO A 136 3.35 25.19 -3.20
C PRO A 136 4.43 26.22 -3.54
N SER A 137 4.43 26.72 -4.76
CA SER A 137 5.50 27.60 -5.27
C SER A 137 5.42 29.05 -4.74
N TRP A 138 4.26 29.45 -4.23
CA TRP A 138 3.96 30.85 -3.87
C TRP A 138 3.88 31.10 -2.35
N THR A 139 4.04 30.08 -1.50
CA THR A 139 4.09 30.23 -0.05
C THR A 139 5.53 30.29 0.45
N THR A 140 5.79 31.09 1.48
CA THR A 140 7.14 31.30 2.03
C THR A 140 7.45 30.33 3.18
N TYR A 141 6.44 29.85 3.90
CA TYR A 141 6.59 28.96 5.06
C TYR A 141 5.87 27.65 4.83
N HIS A 142 6.58 26.55 5.08
CA HIS A 142 6.07 25.20 4.89
C HIS A 142 6.28 24.37 6.14
N VAL A 143 5.38 23.40 6.38
CA VAL A 143 5.62 22.36 7.38
C VAL A 143 6.81 21.52 6.92
N ALA A 144 7.77 21.26 7.82
CA ALA A 144 8.92 20.40 7.53
C ALA A 144 8.50 18.92 7.40
N TYR A 145 7.64 18.63 6.41
CA TYR A 145 7.22 17.27 6.04
C TYR A 145 8.04 16.81 4.84
N ARG A 146 8.82 15.74 5.01
CA ARG A 146 9.81 15.32 4.02
C ARG A 146 9.55 13.91 3.53
N VAL A 147 10.02 13.62 2.32
CA VAL A 147 10.07 12.24 1.83
C VAL A 147 10.86 11.37 2.80
N GLY A 148 10.30 10.24 3.17
CA GLY A 148 10.84 9.35 4.19
C GLY A 148 10.29 9.57 5.59
N THR A 149 9.54 10.65 5.87
CA THR A 149 8.85 10.83 7.16
C THR A 149 7.94 9.65 7.43
N ARG A 150 8.06 9.09 8.64
CA ARG A 150 7.28 7.94 9.11
C ARG A 150 6.48 8.29 10.36
N HIS A 151 5.30 7.73 10.48
CA HIS A 151 4.46 7.78 11.68
C HIS A 151 3.49 6.59 11.72
N SER A 152 2.95 6.28 12.89
CA SER A 152 1.92 5.22 13.02
C SER A 152 0.71 5.48 12.11
N LEU A 153 0.14 4.42 11.54
CA LEU A 153 -1.12 4.50 10.78
C LEU A 153 -2.30 5.09 11.59
N GLY A 154 -2.26 4.99 12.91
CA GLY A 154 -3.28 5.56 13.80
C GLY A 154 -3.13 7.07 14.05
N ARG A 155 -2.08 7.74 13.55
CA ARG A 155 -1.79 9.16 13.81
C ARG A 155 -1.74 9.97 12.54
N GLY A 156 -2.26 11.21 12.63
CA GLY A 156 -2.29 12.15 11.52
C GLY A 156 -3.29 11.78 10.43
N ALA A 157 -3.68 12.74 9.63
CA ALA A 157 -4.67 12.56 8.57
C ALA A 157 -4.25 11.47 7.57
N ALA A 158 -2.98 11.48 7.13
CA ALA A 158 -2.46 10.53 6.15
C ALA A 158 -2.56 9.07 6.60
N GLY A 159 -2.08 8.76 7.81
CA GLY A 159 -2.13 7.39 8.34
C GLY A 159 -3.56 6.90 8.52
N LYS A 160 -4.42 7.71 9.13
CA LYS A 160 -5.83 7.38 9.34
C LYS A 160 -6.59 7.20 8.03
N ALA A 161 -6.31 8.04 7.02
CA ALA A 161 -6.95 7.94 5.70
C ALA A 161 -6.62 6.64 4.98
N ILE A 162 -5.42 6.07 5.14
CA ILE A 162 -5.06 4.76 4.57
C ILE A 162 -6.01 3.65 5.05
N GLY A 163 -6.46 3.73 6.30
CA GLY A 163 -7.40 2.77 6.90
C GLY A 163 -8.88 3.10 6.66
N LEU A 164 -9.18 4.25 6.09
CA LEU A 164 -10.56 4.71 5.88
C LEU A 164 -11.27 3.79 4.88
N ARG A 165 -12.42 3.23 5.30
CA ARG A 165 -13.30 2.45 4.44
C ARG A 165 -14.19 3.38 3.61
N ASP A 166 -15.23 2.86 2.95
CA ASP A 166 -16.14 3.64 2.12
C ASP A 166 -17.11 4.48 2.97
N GLU A 167 -16.54 5.41 3.73
CA GLU A 167 -17.26 6.32 4.62
C GLU A 167 -17.34 7.72 4.00
N THR A 168 -18.44 8.41 4.26
CA THR A 168 -18.60 9.83 3.93
C THR A 168 -18.00 10.66 5.06
N PRO A 169 -17.20 11.70 4.77
CA PRO A 169 -17.01 12.39 3.49
C PRO A 169 -15.90 11.81 2.57
N GLY A 170 -15.23 10.73 2.94
CA GLY A 170 -14.17 10.10 2.15
C GLY A 170 -12.78 10.74 2.34
N TRP A 171 -12.61 11.54 3.39
CA TRP A 171 -11.36 12.14 3.82
C TRP A 171 -11.32 12.29 5.35
N ILE A 172 -10.13 12.46 5.90
CA ILE A 172 -9.88 12.67 7.34
C ILE A 172 -9.16 14.00 7.52
N ALA A 173 -9.61 14.80 8.51
CA ALA A 173 -8.91 15.98 8.99
C ALA A 173 -8.33 15.71 10.39
N THR A 174 -7.14 16.23 10.66
CA THR A 174 -6.49 16.20 11.98
C THR A 174 -5.75 17.50 12.24
N THR A 175 -5.68 17.89 13.52
CA THR A 175 -4.90 19.06 13.97
C THR A 175 -4.03 18.68 15.14
N GLY A 176 -2.73 19.03 15.09
CA GLY A 176 -1.77 18.85 16.18
C GLY A 176 -1.31 17.40 16.44
N GLU A 177 -1.79 16.42 15.67
CA GLU A 177 -1.50 15.01 15.95
C GLU A 177 -0.07 14.59 15.59
N LEU A 178 0.49 15.07 14.51
CA LEU A 178 1.87 14.77 14.11
C LEU A 178 2.84 15.80 14.66
N GLN A 179 2.49 17.06 14.55
CA GLN A 179 3.28 18.19 15.00
C GLN A 179 2.33 19.24 15.62
N PRO A 180 2.66 19.80 16.79
CA PRO A 180 1.83 20.86 17.40
C PRO A 180 1.56 21.99 16.42
N GLY A 181 0.31 22.44 16.31
CA GLY A 181 -0.12 23.50 15.42
C GLY A 181 -0.24 23.13 13.94
N ALA A 182 0.16 21.93 13.52
CA ALA A 182 -0.02 21.50 12.14
C ALA A 182 -1.42 20.91 11.93
N SER A 183 -2.08 21.34 10.85
CA SER A 183 -3.35 20.79 10.36
C SER A 183 -3.12 19.97 9.10
N GLY A 184 -3.81 18.87 8.96
CA GLY A 184 -3.72 18.00 7.78
C GLY A 184 -5.07 17.44 7.37
N ILE A 185 -5.28 17.31 6.06
CA ILE A 185 -6.43 16.61 5.46
C ILE A 185 -5.91 15.59 4.47
N ALA A 186 -6.41 14.35 4.53
CA ALA A 186 -5.99 13.29 3.62
C ALA A 186 -7.16 12.39 3.21
N ALA A 187 -7.07 11.84 2.00
CA ALA A 187 -8.01 10.88 1.44
C ALA A 187 -7.28 9.61 0.95
N PRO A 188 -7.90 8.42 1.03
CA PRO A 188 -7.28 7.18 0.57
C PRO A 188 -7.19 7.13 -0.94
N VAL A 189 -6.09 6.57 -1.47
CA VAL A 189 -5.98 6.16 -2.87
C VAL A 189 -6.66 4.81 -3.03
N ARG A 190 -7.71 4.72 -3.84
CA ARG A 190 -8.57 3.54 -3.96
C ARG A 190 -8.51 2.90 -5.33
N GLY A 191 -8.83 1.61 -5.42
CA GLY A 191 -8.95 0.88 -6.68
C GLY A 191 -7.62 0.55 -7.38
N VAL A 192 -6.49 0.65 -6.66
CA VAL A 192 -5.17 0.20 -7.13
C VAL A 192 -4.80 -1.07 -6.35
N PRO A 193 -4.81 -2.26 -6.99
CA PRO A 193 -4.53 -3.52 -6.30
C PRO A 193 -3.15 -3.51 -5.64
N GLY A 194 -3.08 -3.97 -4.40
CA GLY A 194 -1.82 -4.05 -3.64
C GLY A 194 -1.29 -2.73 -3.10
N LEU A 195 -1.92 -1.58 -3.40
CA LEU A 195 -1.53 -0.27 -2.88
C LEU A 195 -2.41 0.13 -1.70
N ARG A 196 -1.77 0.39 -0.56
CA ARG A 196 -2.39 1.03 0.60
C ARG A 196 -1.74 2.40 0.76
N ALA A 197 -2.43 3.46 0.33
CA ALA A 197 -1.87 4.81 0.29
C ALA A 197 -2.94 5.88 0.53
N SER A 198 -2.49 7.08 0.84
CA SER A 198 -3.31 8.29 0.91
C SER A 198 -2.61 9.47 0.24
N VAL A 199 -3.40 10.38 -0.31
CA VAL A 199 -2.97 11.72 -0.71
C VAL A 199 -3.49 12.69 0.33
N GLY A 200 -2.68 13.69 0.69
CA GLY A 200 -3.07 14.68 1.68
C GLY A 200 -2.33 15.99 1.53
N VAL A 201 -2.76 16.95 2.34
CA VAL A 201 -2.08 18.23 2.56
C VAL A 201 -1.77 18.42 4.03
N ILE A 202 -0.70 19.17 4.32
CA ILE A 202 -0.32 19.58 5.67
C ILE A 202 0.14 21.04 5.68
N THR A 203 -0.25 21.80 6.70
CA THR A 203 0.08 23.21 6.88
C THR A 203 0.04 23.59 8.35
N PHE A 204 0.59 24.76 8.71
CA PHE A 204 0.41 25.38 10.04
C PHE A 204 -0.85 26.28 10.15
N HIS A 205 -1.56 26.45 9.04
CA HIS A 205 -2.83 27.20 9.04
C HIS A 205 -4.00 26.24 9.25
N GLU A 206 -5.12 26.79 9.71
CA GLU A 206 -6.37 26.07 9.76
C GLU A 206 -6.84 25.72 8.34
N LEU A 207 -7.33 24.50 8.15
CA LEU A 207 -7.85 24.01 6.88
C LEU A 207 -9.36 23.83 7.00
N ASP A 208 -10.10 24.48 6.11
CA ASP A 208 -11.53 24.23 5.96
C ASP A 208 -11.74 22.86 5.29
N GLY A 209 -12.24 21.90 6.05
CA GLY A 209 -12.46 20.53 5.58
C GLY A 209 -13.45 20.44 4.43
N ASP A 210 -14.49 21.27 4.41
CA ASP A 210 -15.53 21.26 3.38
C ASP A 210 -15.03 21.82 2.04
N VAL A 211 -14.04 22.70 2.09
CA VAL A 211 -13.38 23.26 0.89
C VAL A 211 -12.21 22.40 0.41
N VAL A 212 -11.36 21.97 1.34
CA VAL A 212 -10.11 21.28 1.00
C VAL A 212 -10.31 19.78 0.83
N GLY A 213 -11.20 19.15 1.62
CA GLY A 213 -11.46 17.70 1.56
C GLY A 213 -11.83 17.18 0.16
N PRO A 214 -12.78 17.82 -0.56
CA PRO A 214 -13.10 17.45 -1.95
C PRO A 214 -11.90 17.52 -2.89
N LYS A 215 -11.01 18.53 -2.76
CA LYS A 215 -9.81 18.67 -3.58
C LYS A 215 -8.83 17.54 -3.31
N VAL A 216 -8.60 17.21 -2.03
CA VAL A 216 -7.73 16.09 -1.63
C VAL A 216 -8.27 14.76 -2.16
N ARG A 217 -9.58 14.53 -2.09
CA ARG A 217 -10.22 13.33 -2.65
C ARG A 217 -10.08 13.27 -4.16
N ALA A 218 -10.26 14.38 -4.86
CA ALA A 218 -10.07 14.44 -6.32
C ALA A 218 -8.61 14.12 -6.70
N ALA A 219 -7.63 14.66 -5.98
CA ALA A 219 -6.22 14.36 -6.19
C ALA A 219 -5.90 12.87 -5.91
N ALA A 220 -6.47 12.27 -4.86
CA ALA A 220 -6.31 10.84 -4.58
C ALA A 220 -6.89 9.97 -5.71
N THR A 221 -8.02 10.38 -6.30
CA THR A 221 -8.61 9.70 -7.47
C THR A 221 -7.71 9.85 -8.69
N ALA A 222 -7.19 11.04 -8.98
CA ALA A 222 -6.27 11.28 -10.09
C ALA A 222 -4.98 10.44 -9.98
N VAL A 223 -4.43 10.30 -8.77
CA VAL A 223 -3.29 9.40 -8.52
C VAL A 223 -3.67 7.94 -8.79
N ALA A 224 -4.84 7.49 -8.36
CA ALA A 224 -5.30 6.14 -8.61
C ALA A 224 -5.49 5.87 -10.11
N ASP A 225 -6.02 6.82 -10.87
CA ASP A 225 -6.22 6.71 -12.32
C ASP A 225 -4.89 6.66 -13.08
N ALA A 226 -3.90 7.43 -12.65
CA ALA A 226 -2.55 7.44 -13.24
C ALA A 226 -1.77 6.12 -12.96
N LEU A 227 -2.22 5.31 -12.00
CA LEU A 227 -1.60 4.03 -11.63
C LEU A 227 -2.31 2.80 -12.21
N ARG A 228 -3.45 2.96 -12.88
CA ARG A 228 -4.20 1.90 -13.56
C ARG A 228 -3.79 1.77 -15.02
#